data_f5f89c6201e7f56bb1ec2ccafc73e150
#
_entry.id   f5f89c6201e7f56bb1ec2ccafc73e150
#
_cell.length_a   1.000
_cell.length_b   1.000
_cell.length_c   1.000
_cell.angle_alpha   90.00
_cell.angle_beta   90.00
_cell.angle_gamma   90.00
#
_symmetry.space_group_name_H-M   'P 1'
#
loop_
_entity.id
_entity.type
_entity.pdbx_description
1 polymer ?
#
loop_
_entity_poly.entity_id
_entity_poly.type
_entity_poly.pdbx_seq_one_letter_code
_entity_poly.pdbx_strand_id
1 'polypeptide(L)'
;MVILDVKLHNIYNFNDFEINFSFPKKIRDSIVGDEFLEGRERFRYRKAIVLMGTNATGKTSLGRALLKICTFCNSGNPAELYDMVPDGKEGSFTIDLVNSGFVMHRVSCTILSVNREIEVHYGSCEIQKLDSYEKCSGRIRADEIISDYSMLIKKIGKLDYKFAYPEIETSLRTGGVDKKILLKVLKSVIKTLDPSFTEVVESKDLKDSFIIRRNGTEIVIQDGKILNRSVLSSGTAEGIDVAVFLAEIMSRMDGFYYCDEHFSFIQSDIEKRIFGIMMDHLGRDAQLIFTTHNTDMLDLNLPKHSFMFLRRDRQNHVDVISASDILKRNTDSVKCAVENDVFSSLPDDSSLDELEAGWQDE
;
A
#
# COMPACT_ATOMS: atom_id res chain seq x y z
N MET A 1 12.22 -1.45 -4.85
CA MET A 1 12.04 -0.13 -4.18
C MET A 1 11.54 -0.32 -2.77
N VAL A 2 12.10 0.40 -1.80
CA VAL A 2 11.68 0.37 -0.39
C VAL A 2 11.46 1.81 0.07
N ILE A 3 10.29 2.13 0.57
CA ILE A 3 9.98 3.41 1.22
C ILE A 3 10.31 3.28 2.71
N LEU A 4 11.01 4.25 3.27
CA LEU A 4 11.52 4.21 4.63
C LEU A 4 10.81 5.18 5.56
N ASP A 5 10.53 6.38 5.08
CA ASP A 5 9.89 7.44 5.85
C ASP A 5 9.06 8.33 4.94
N VAL A 6 7.91 8.76 5.42
CA VAL A 6 7.02 9.68 4.71
C VAL A 6 6.46 10.69 5.68
N LYS A 7 6.66 11.97 5.36
CA LYS A 7 6.08 13.09 6.11
C LYS A 7 5.14 13.85 5.20
N LEU A 8 3.97 14.17 5.70
CA LEU A 8 2.92 14.89 4.96
C LEU A 8 2.41 16.05 5.81
N HIS A 9 2.37 17.24 5.22
CA HIS A 9 1.79 18.43 5.82
C HIS A 9 0.77 19.05 4.88
N ASN A 10 -0.46 19.25 5.33
CA ASN A 10 -1.58 19.73 4.51
C ASN A 10 -1.78 18.94 3.20
N ILE A 11 -1.60 17.64 3.23
CA ILE A 11 -1.84 16.72 2.11
C ILE A 11 -3.11 15.92 2.41
N TYR A 12 -4.17 16.07 1.62
CA TYR A 12 -5.49 15.50 1.88
C TYR A 12 -5.98 15.82 3.30
N ASN A 13 -6.17 14.80 4.14
CA ASN A 13 -6.55 14.94 5.54
C ASN A 13 -5.35 14.85 6.51
N PHE A 14 -4.14 14.79 5.99
CA PHE A 14 -2.93 14.71 6.81
C PHE A 14 -2.39 16.11 7.12
N ASN A 15 -2.23 16.38 8.42
CA ASN A 15 -1.61 17.58 8.93
C ASN A 15 -0.56 17.16 9.94
N ASP A 16 0.72 17.49 9.64
CA ASP A 16 1.88 17.05 10.44
C ASP A 16 1.96 15.52 10.66
N PHE A 17 1.66 14.76 9.61
CA PHE A 17 1.67 13.31 9.64
C PHE A 17 3.06 12.75 9.28
N GLU A 18 3.49 11.74 10.03
CA GLU A 18 4.71 10.98 9.75
C GLU A 18 4.43 9.48 9.86
N ILE A 19 4.87 8.71 8.87
CA ILE A 19 4.87 7.25 8.92
C ILE A 19 6.26 6.71 8.57
N ASN A 20 6.83 5.94 9.51
CA ASN A 20 8.17 5.39 9.37
C ASN A 20 8.10 3.88 9.18
N PHE A 21 8.61 3.40 8.06
CA PHE A 21 8.68 2.00 7.68
C PHE A 21 10.03 1.35 7.99
N SER A 22 11.00 2.09 8.54
CA SER A 22 12.22 1.49 9.05
C SER A 22 11.98 0.71 10.34
N PHE A 23 12.90 -0.16 10.70
CA PHE A 23 12.80 -0.91 11.95
C PHE A 23 14.18 -1.00 12.64
N PRO A 24 14.45 -0.16 13.64
CA PRO A 24 15.79 -0.06 14.25
C PRO A 24 16.18 -1.28 15.08
N LYS A 25 15.20 -2.03 15.59
CA LYS A 25 15.45 -3.18 16.47
C LYS A 25 15.88 -4.40 15.66
N LYS A 26 16.65 -5.30 16.29
CA LYS A 26 16.98 -6.59 15.68
C LYS A 26 15.70 -7.42 15.54
N ILE A 27 15.42 -7.84 14.31
CA ILE A 27 14.31 -8.74 14.01
C ILE A 27 14.74 -10.15 14.39
N ARG A 28 13.92 -10.83 15.20
CA ARG A 28 14.13 -12.22 15.64
C ARG A 28 12.84 -12.99 15.39
N ASP A 29 12.99 -14.22 14.95
CA ASP A 29 11.89 -15.17 14.80
C ASP A 29 10.72 -14.64 13.91
N SER A 30 11.04 -13.79 12.92
CA SER A 30 10.06 -13.31 11.94
C SER A 30 9.84 -14.37 10.85
N ILE A 31 8.57 -14.63 10.53
CA ILE A 31 8.22 -15.44 9.36
C ILE A 31 8.35 -14.64 8.06
N VAL A 32 8.44 -13.31 8.17
CA VAL A 32 8.71 -12.43 7.03
C VAL A 32 10.20 -12.46 6.75
N GLY A 33 10.58 -13.01 5.62
CA GLY A 33 11.98 -13.08 5.19
C GLY A 33 12.51 -11.72 4.72
N ASP A 34 13.84 -11.55 4.79
CA ASP A 34 14.55 -10.43 4.13
C ASP A 34 14.03 -9.03 4.52
N GLU A 35 13.82 -8.77 5.80
CA GLU A 35 13.41 -7.45 6.31
C GLU A 35 14.62 -6.50 6.48
N PHE A 36 15.58 -6.58 5.58
CA PHE A 36 16.78 -5.73 5.53
C PHE A 36 17.34 -5.69 4.10
N LEU A 37 18.07 -4.65 3.76
CA LEU A 37 18.75 -4.58 2.47
C LEU A 37 19.86 -5.64 2.36
N GLU A 38 19.95 -6.30 1.21
CA GLU A 38 20.93 -7.35 0.97
C GLU A 38 22.36 -6.86 1.28
N GLY A 39 23.09 -7.63 2.11
CA GLY A 39 24.42 -7.23 2.55
C GLY A 39 24.49 -6.01 3.49
N ARG A 40 23.36 -5.54 3.99
CA ARG A 40 23.20 -4.42 4.95
C ARG A 40 22.26 -4.82 6.08
N GLU A 41 22.57 -5.84 6.85
CA GLU A 41 21.69 -6.45 7.87
C GLU A 41 21.22 -5.48 8.98
N ARG A 42 21.88 -4.35 9.15
CA ARG A 42 21.46 -3.30 10.10
C ARG A 42 20.48 -2.32 9.50
N PHE A 43 20.42 -2.24 8.17
CA PHE A 43 19.48 -1.39 7.46
C PHE A 43 18.16 -2.11 7.26
N ARG A 44 17.33 -2.11 8.32
CA ARG A 44 16.09 -2.89 8.42
C ARG A 44 14.89 -2.02 8.12
N TYR A 45 13.89 -2.66 7.54
CA TYR A 45 12.61 -2.03 7.21
C TYR A 45 11.46 -3.04 7.37
N ARG A 46 10.26 -2.51 7.50
CA ARG A 46 9.02 -3.30 7.48
C ARG A 46 8.72 -3.68 6.05
N LYS A 47 8.91 -4.94 5.72
CA LYS A 47 8.70 -5.47 4.37
C LYS A 47 7.22 -5.72 4.08
N ALA A 48 6.49 -6.19 5.07
CA ALA A 48 5.06 -6.43 5.00
C ALA A 48 4.35 -5.66 6.11
N ILE A 49 3.38 -4.87 5.73
CA ILE A 49 2.63 -4.03 6.64
C ILE A 49 1.14 -4.29 6.45
N VAL A 50 0.47 -4.71 7.51
CA VAL A 50 -0.99 -4.69 7.61
C VAL A 50 -1.36 -3.36 8.27
N LEU A 51 -1.90 -2.45 7.48
CA LEU A 51 -2.28 -1.11 7.91
C LEU A 51 -3.79 -1.08 8.19
N MET A 52 -4.14 -0.92 9.44
CA MET A 52 -5.52 -0.87 9.91
C MET A 52 -5.90 0.53 10.40
N GLY A 53 -7.18 0.75 10.59
CA GLY A 53 -7.76 1.99 11.10
C GLY A 53 -9.23 2.09 10.71
N THR A 54 -9.99 2.90 11.44
CA THR A 54 -11.41 3.13 11.13
C THR A 54 -11.61 3.79 9.77
N ASN A 55 -12.87 3.84 9.32
CA ASN A 55 -13.21 4.58 8.11
C ASN A 55 -12.78 6.04 8.23
N ALA A 56 -12.38 6.64 7.12
CA ALA A 56 -11.92 8.02 7.04
C ALA A 56 -10.64 8.37 7.84
N THR A 57 -9.89 7.40 8.38
CA THR A 57 -8.57 7.66 8.99
C THR A 57 -7.49 8.00 7.96
N GLY A 58 -7.73 7.72 6.68
CA GLY A 58 -6.82 8.15 5.61
C GLY A 58 -6.01 7.02 4.96
N LYS A 59 -6.36 5.75 5.14
CA LYS A 59 -5.67 4.62 4.48
C LYS A 59 -5.58 4.83 2.96
N THR A 60 -6.71 5.07 2.31
CA THR A 60 -6.79 5.38 0.88
C THR A 60 -6.06 6.66 0.52
N SER A 61 -6.18 7.71 1.35
CA SER A 61 -5.49 8.99 1.14
C SER A 61 -3.97 8.83 1.18
N LEU A 62 -3.44 8.01 2.09
CA LEU A 62 -2.01 7.69 2.16
C LEU A 62 -1.55 6.97 0.87
N GLY A 63 -2.29 5.96 0.44
CA GLY A 63 -2.00 5.26 -0.80
C GLY A 63 -2.00 6.19 -2.02
N ARG A 64 -3.01 7.05 -2.13
CA ARG A 64 -3.10 8.06 -3.21
C ARG A 64 -1.95 9.07 -3.17
N ALA A 65 -1.57 9.53 -1.99
CA ALA A 65 -0.42 10.43 -1.83
C ALA A 65 0.87 9.74 -2.30
N LEU A 66 1.13 8.51 -1.85
CA LEU A 66 2.30 7.73 -2.28
C LEU A 66 2.31 7.49 -3.80
N LEU A 67 1.15 7.13 -4.39
CA LEU A 67 1.04 6.95 -5.84
C LEU A 67 1.43 8.23 -6.59
N LYS A 68 0.86 9.37 -6.21
CA LYS A 68 1.13 10.66 -6.87
C LYS A 68 2.58 11.10 -6.69
N ILE A 69 3.16 10.92 -5.51
CA ILE A 69 4.58 11.21 -5.24
C ILE A 69 5.48 10.33 -6.12
N CYS A 70 5.23 9.02 -6.17
CA CYS A 70 6.01 8.11 -7.01
C CYS A 70 5.86 8.44 -8.51
N THR A 71 4.64 8.77 -8.95
CA THR A 71 4.36 9.19 -10.33
C THR A 71 5.12 10.47 -10.67
N PHE A 72 5.12 11.45 -9.77
CA PHE A 72 5.90 12.68 -9.93
C PHE A 72 7.40 12.40 -10.04
N CYS A 73 7.95 11.58 -9.16
CA CYS A 73 9.37 11.20 -9.22
C CYS A 73 9.75 10.53 -10.54
N ASN A 74 8.84 9.76 -11.14
CA ASN A 74 9.06 9.09 -12.42
C ASN A 74 8.87 10.00 -13.63
N SER A 75 7.91 10.92 -13.60
CA SER A 75 7.50 11.72 -14.75
C SER A 75 8.10 13.13 -14.77
N GLY A 76 8.42 13.67 -13.59
CA GLY A 76 8.74 15.09 -13.42
C GLY A 76 7.53 16.03 -13.62
N ASN A 77 6.29 15.49 -13.74
CA ASN A 77 5.09 16.28 -13.95
C ASN A 77 4.40 16.58 -12.61
N PRO A 78 4.34 17.84 -12.16
CA PRO A 78 3.75 18.22 -10.89
C PRO A 78 2.22 18.31 -10.90
N ALA A 79 1.55 18.13 -12.05
CA ALA A 79 0.14 18.41 -12.20
C ALA A 79 -0.75 17.72 -11.14
N GLU A 80 -0.46 16.45 -10.85
CA GLU A 80 -1.24 15.69 -9.88
C GLU A 80 -0.94 16.04 -8.42
N LEU A 81 0.18 16.71 -8.14
CA LEU A 81 0.54 17.09 -6.77
C LEU A 81 -0.37 18.20 -6.24
N TYR A 82 -0.81 19.10 -7.11
CA TYR A 82 -1.67 20.23 -6.73
C TYR A 82 -3.01 19.76 -6.14
N ASP A 83 -3.57 18.67 -6.66
CA ASP A 83 -4.85 18.12 -6.20
C ASP A 83 -4.76 17.45 -4.80
N MET A 84 -3.55 17.27 -4.26
CA MET A 84 -3.37 16.72 -2.92
C MET A 84 -3.49 17.80 -1.82
N VAL A 85 -3.31 19.06 -2.18
CA VAL A 85 -3.30 20.19 -1.25
C VAL A 85 -4.63 20.91 -1.29
N PRO A 86 -5.26 21.21 -0.14
CA PRO A 86 -6.49 21.99 -0.10
C PRO A 86 -6.31 23.37 -0.76
N ASP A 87 -7.36 23.83 -1.45
CA ASP A 87 -7.34 25.12 -2.14
C ASP A 87 -6.91 26.26 -1.24
N GLY A 88 -6.02 27.10 -1.73
CA GLY A 88 -5.52 28.27 -1.02
C GLY A 88 -4.52 27.99 0.09
N LYS A 89 -4.10 26.75 0.25
CA LYS A 89 -3.10 26.35 1.27
C LYS A 89 -1.76 26.00 0.64
N GLU A 90 -0.74 26.02 1.48
CA GLU A 90 0.55 25.38 1.24
C GLU A 90 0.51 23.96 1.80
N GLY A 91 1.05 23.02 1.05
CA GLY A 91 1.26 21.65 1.53
C GLY A 91 2.68 21.21 1.26
N SER A 92 3.14 20.18 1.94
CA SER A 92 4.47 19.63 1.69
C SER A 92 4.54 18.14 1.97
N PHE A 93 5.49 17.49 1.31
CA PHE A 93 5.87 16.12 1.65
C PHE A 93 7.38 15.96 1.70
N THR A 94 7.82 14.99 2.48
CA THR A 94 9.18 14.44 2.42
C THR A 94 9.08 12.93 2.35
N ILE A 95 9.84 12.32 1.45
CA ILE A 95 9.94 10.87 1.32
C ILE A 95 11.40 10.43 1.30
N ASP A 96 11.70 9.44 2.13
CA ASP A 96 12.98 8.72 2.13
C ASP A 96 12.77 7.33 1.52
N LEU A 97 13.57 6.99 0.52
CA LEU A 97 13.46 5.70 -0.16
C LEU A 97 14.81 5.16 -0.62
N VAL A 98 14.85 3.84 -0.84
CA VAL A 98 15.94 3.15 -1.54
C VAL A 98 15.33 2.48 -2.77
N ASN A 99 15.84 2.76 -3.95
CA ASN A 99 15.32 2.18 -5.19
C ASN A 99 16.24 1.08 -5.72
N SER A 100 17.47 1.43 -6.02
CA SER A 100 18.47 0.51 -6.53
C SER A 100 19.82 0.76 -5.87
N GLY A 101 20.63 -0.28 -5.74
CA GLY A 101 21.94 -0.18 -5.10
C GLY A 101 21.82 0.14 -3.61
N PHE A 102 22.87 0.76 -3.07
CA PHE A 102 22.94 1.13 -1.65
C PHE A 102 22.94 2.64 -1.47
N VAL A 103 21.98 3.30 -2.11
CA VAL A 103 21.80 4.75 -1.99
C VAL A 103 20.41 5.03 -1.46
N MET A 104 20.35 5.75 -0.34
CA MET A 104 19.13 6.31 0.18
C MET A 104 18.92 7.71 -0.43
N HIS A 105 17.72 7.94 -0.92
CA HIS A 105 17.30 9.20 -1.52
C HIS A 105 16.27 9.88 -0.63
N ARG A 106 16.36 11.21 -0.52
CA ARG A 106 15.34 12.05 0.10
C ARG A 106 14.83 13.06 -0.93
N VAL A 107 13.53 13.10 -1.09
CA VAL A 107 12.83 14.12 -1.87
C VAL A 107 11.92 14.88 -0.94
N SER A 108 12.10 16.20 -0.86
CA SER A 108 11.20 17.10 -0.15
C SER A 108 10.59 18.06 -1.15
N CYS A 109 9.28 18.25 -1.07
CA CYS A 109 8.56 19.12 -1.98
C CYS A 109 7.59 20.00 -1.20
N THR A 110 7.65 21.31 -1.43
CA THR A 110 6.65 22.28 -1.01
C THR A 110 5.74 22.59 -2.19
N ILE A 111 4.45 22.62 -1.96
CA ILE A 111 3.40 22.77 -2.99
C ILE A 111 2.57 24.01 -2.64
N LEU A 112 2.60 25.01 -3.51
CA LEU A 112 1.81 26.24 -3.41
C LEU A 112 0.59 26.13 -4.31
N SER A 113 -0.56 25.70 -3.77
CA SER A 113 -1.76 25.42 -4.56
C SER A 113 -2.30 26.65 -5.29
N VAL A 114 -2.16 27.84 -4.70
CA VAL A 114 -2.64 29.12 -5.27
C VAL A 114 -1.98 29.44 -6.60
N ASN A 115 -0.68 29.29 -6.69
CA ASN A 115 0.12 29.67 -7.87
C ASN A 115 0.42 28.47 -8.76
N ARG A 116 0.06 27.24 -8.36
CA ARG A 116 0.49 25.98 -8.97
C ARG A 116 2.01 25.94 -9.17
N GLU A 117 2.72 26.26 -8.10
CA GLU A 117 4.18 26.22 -8.04
C GLU A 117 4.62 25.15 -7.04
N ILE A 118 5.77 24.56 -7.30
CA ILE A 118 6.41 23.64 -6.36
C ILE A 118 7.89 24.00 -6.19
N GLU A 119 8.40 23.77 -5.00
CA GLU A 119 9.82 23.80 -4.70
C GLU A 119 10.29 22.40 -4.29
N VAL A 120 11.28 21.88 -4.99
CA VAL A 120 11.75 20.49 -4.79
C VAL A 120 13.20 20.50 -4.34
N HIS A 121 13.44 19.86 -3.21
CA HIS A 121 14.77 19.63 -2.65
C HIS A 121 15.11 18.15 -2.73
N TYR A 122 16.33 17.85 -3.08
CA TYR A 122 16.84 16.50 -3.20
C TYR A 122 18.11 16.31 -2.41
N GLY A 123 18.29 15.12 -1.85
CA GLY A 123 19.52 14.67 -1.24
C GLY A 123 19.67 13.17 -1.38
N SER A 124 20.91 12.71 -1.31
CA SER A 124 21.21 11.28 -1.29
C SER A 124 22.34 10.95 -0.33
N CYS A 125 22.34 9.70 0.14
CA CYS A 125 23.34 9.20 1.06
C CYS A 125 23.67 7.75 0.72
N GLU A 126 24.95 7.43 0.53
CA GLU A 126 25.40 6.05 0.38
C GLU A 126 25.21 5.28 1.69
N ILE A 127 24.61 4.09 1.59
CA ILE A 127 24.35 3.19 2.72
C ILE A 127 25.58 2.30 2.91
N GLN A 128 26.32 2.52 3.97
CA GLN A 128 27.49 1.72 4.31
C GLN A 128 27.08 0.40 4.99
N LYS A 129 28.01 -0.55 5.04
CA LYS A 129 27.74 -1.93 5.54
C LYS A 129 27.15 -1.99 6.95
N LEU A 130 27.50 -1.06 7.81
CA LEU A 130 27.07 -1.04 9.23
C LEU A 130 26.02 0.06 9.52
N ASP A 131 25.46 0.67 8.48
CA ASP A 131 24.46 1.70 8.66
C ASP A 131 23.10 1.13 9.01
N SER A 132 22.33 1.90 9.76
CA SER A 132 20.89 1.82 9.89
C SER A 132 20.24 3.00 9.17
N TYR A 133 18.92 2.95 9.01
CA TYR A 133 18.16 4.09 8.46
C TYR A 133 18.47 5.39 9.22
N GLU A 134 18.44 5.37 10.56
CA GLU A 134 18.64 6.55 11.40
C GLU A 134 20.00 7.21 11.16
N LYS A 135 21.04 6.40 10.95
CA LYS A 135 22.37 6.91 10.62
C LYS A 135 22.40 7.61 9.26
N CYS A 136 21.77 7.00 8.26
CA CYS A 136 21.67 7.59 6.92
C CYS A 136 20.79 8.85 6.94
N SER A 137 19.64 8.79 7.61
CA SER A 137 18.72 9.93 7.75
C SER A 137 19.38 11.11 8.46
N GLY A 138 20.26 10.85 9.44
CA GLY A 138 21.05 11.91 10.10
C GLY A 138 22.16 12.51 9.25
N ARG A 139 22.65 11.79 8.23
CA ARG A 139 23.71 12.28 7.30
C ARG A 139 23.16 12.95 6.06
N ILE A 140 21.98 12.53 5.59
CA ILE A 140 21.42 13.04 4.34
C ILE A 140 21.06 14.52 4.47
N ARG A 141 21.46 15.29 3.48
CA ARG A 141 21.07 16.71 3.34
C ARG A 141 20.31 16.85 2.04
N ALA A 142 19.11 17.40 2.09
CA ALA A 142 18.29 17.69 0.92
C ALA A 142 18.51 19.19 0.54
N ASP A 143 19.76 19.52 0.20
CA ASP A 143 20.18 20.90 -0.06
C ASP A 143 20.17 21.23 -1.57
N GLU A 144 20.05 20.23 -2.43
CA GLU A 144 20.02 20.45 -3.88
C GLU A 144 18.61 20.83 -4.33
N ILE A 145 18.45 22.05 -4.84
CA ILE A 145 17.19 22.51 -5.44
C ILE A 145 17.07 21.96 -6.86
N ILE A 146 15.98 21.28 -7.14
CA ILE A 146 15.69 20.68 -8.45
C ILE A 146 14.76 21.61 -9.24
N SER A 147 15.29 22.29 -10.26
CA SER A 147 14.51 23.15 -11.15
C SER A 147 13.95 22.38 -12.37
N ASP A 148 14.67 21.37 -12.85
CA ASP A 148 14.21 20.42 -13.87
C ASP A 148 13.80 19.12 -13.20
N TYR A 149 12.51 18.96 -12.95
CA TYR A 149 11.97 17.81 -12.23
C TYR A 149 12.19 16.47 -12.98
N SER A 150 12.43 16.51 -14.30
CA SER A 150 12.81 15.31 -15.06
C SER A 150 14.14 14.70 -14.61
N MET A 151 14.94 15.46 -13.85
CA MET A 151 16.17 14.96 -13.27
C MET A 151 15.96 13.98 -12.12
N LEU A 152 14.78 13.97 -11.47
CA LEU A 152 14.51 13.05 -10.35
C LEU A 152 14.65 11.60 -10.78
N ILE A 153 14.05 11.21 -11.92
CA ILE A 153 14.20 9.84 -12.43
C ILE A 153 15.64 9.47 -12.76
N LYS A 154 16.46 10.43 -13.20
CA LYS A 154 17.89 10.19 -13.46
C LYS A 154 18.68 9.99 -12.19
N LYS A 155 18.29 10.67 -11.11
CA LYS A 155 18.97 10.60 -9.80
C LYS A 155 18.55 9.36 -9.01
N ILE A 156 17.24 9.06 -8.98
CA ILE A 156 16.65 8.00 -8.18
C ILE A 156 16.58 6.68 -8.95
N GLY A 157 16.51 6.74 -10.28
CA GLY A 157 16.12 5.64 -11.14
C GLY A 157 14.60 5.52 -11.23
N LYS A 158 14.12 4.73 -12.19
CA LYS A 158 12.69 4.45 -12.33
C LYS A 158 12.17 3.73 -11.10
N LEU A 159 11.12 4.25 -10.52
CA LEU A 159 10.41 3.62 -9.40
C LEU A 159 9.39 2.62 -9.97
N ASP A 160 9.49 1.36 -9.55
CA ASP A 160 8.55 0.31 -9.92
C ASP A 160 7.60 0.05 -8.76
N TYR A 161 6.31 0.32 -8.99
CA TYR A 161 5.27 0.26 -7.97
C TYR A 161 3.92 -0.16 -8.56
N LYS A 162 3.10 -0.79 -7.72
CA LYS A 162 1.70 -1.12 -8.01
C LYS A 162 0.79 -0.71 -6.87
N PHE A 163 -0.29 -0.03 -7.25
CA PHE A 163 -1.37 0.33 -6.34
C PHE A 163 -2.67 -0.32 -6.82
N ALA A 164 -3.40 -0.96 -5.92
CA ALA A 164 -4.73 -1.50 -6.14
C ALA A 164 -5.71 -0.82 -5.20
N TYR A 165 -6.78 -0.27 -5.78
CA TYR A 165 -7.87 0.38 -5.06
C TYR A 165 -9.20 -0.32 -5.38
N PRO A 166 -10.18 -0.31 -4.45
CA PRO A 166 -11.49 -0.94 -4.67
C PRO A 166 -12.35 -0.22 -5.71
N GLU A 167 -11.89 0.92 -6.21
CA GLU A 167 -12.62 1.71 -7.21
C GLU A 167 -12.73 0.98 -8.54
N ILE A 168 -13.90 1.10 -9.15
CA ILE A 168 -14.44 0.33 -10.28
C ILE A 168 -13.59 0.42 -11.57
N GLU A 169 -12.69 1.36 -11.67
CA GLU A 169 -11.88 1.63 -12.85
C GLU A 169 -10.39 1.32 -12.69
N THR A 170 -10.03 0.43 -11.79
CA THR A 170 -8.65 -0.07 -11.82
C THR A 170 -8.42 -0.74 -13.16
N SER A 171 -7.70 -0.04 -14.02
CA SER A 171 -7.20 -0.65 -15.24
C SER A 171 -6.24 -1.76 -14.81
N LEU A 172 -6.67 -2.99 -14.94
CA LEU A 172 -5.84 -4.16 -14.78
C LEU A 172 -4.73 -4.07 -15.81
N ARG A 173 -3.63 -3.41 -15.46
CA ARG A 173 -2.46 -3.37 -16.33
C ARG A 173 -1.83 -4.76 -16.32
N THR A 174 -2.23 -5.57 -17.28
CA THR A 174 -1.65 -6.90 -17.51
C THR A 174 -0.33 -6.83 -18.29
N GLY A 175 0.00 -5.66 -18.80
CA GLY A 175 1.23 -5.44 -19.56
C GLY A 175 2.47 -5.66 -18.69
N GLY A 176 3.25 -6.70 -19.04
CA GLY A 176 4.47 -7.08 -18.34
C GLY A 176 4.31 -8.26 -17.38
N VAL A 177 3.10 -8.62 -16.95
CA VAL A 177 2.85 -9.83 -16.14
C VAL A 177 3.08 -11.08 -16.99
N ASP A 178 3.76 -12.08 -16.43
CA ASP A 178 3.89 -13.38 -17.12
C ASP A 178 2.49 -13.98 -17.33
N LYS A 179 2.12 -14.16 -18.61
CA LYS A 179 0.79 -14.64 -19.00
C LYS A 179 0.45 -16.01 -18.43
N LYS A 180 1.44 -16.89 -18.26
CA LYS A 180 1.23 -18.23 -17.69
C LYS A 180 0.92 -18.15 -16.21
N ILE A 181 1.64 -17.25 -15.49
CA ILE A 181 1.39 -16.96 -14.08
C ILE A 181 -0.01 -16.35 -13.96
N LEU A 182 -0.34 -15.33 -14.74
CA LEU A 182 -1.64 -14.67 -14.71
C LEU A 182 -2.79 -15.65 -14.95
N LEU A 183 -2.72 -16.48 -15.99
CA LEU A 183 -3.76 -17.48 -16.26
C LEU A 183 -3.93 -18.49 -15.12
N LYS A 184 -2.81 -18.94 -14.53
CA LYS A 184 -2.84 -19.87 -13.41
C LYS A 184 -3.48 -19.22 -12.18
N VAL A 185 -3.11 -18.01 -11.87
CA VAL A 185 -3.64 -17.27 -10.71
C VAL A 185 -5.10 -16.93 -10.90
N LEU A 186 -5.50 -16.35 -12.05
CA LEU A 186 -6.89 -16.07 -12.40
C LEU A 186 -7.76 -17.33 -12.25
N LYS A 187 -7.33 -18.44 -12.85
CA LYS A 187 -8.07 -19.71 -12.74
C LYS A 187 -8.24 -20.16 -11.31
N SER A 188 -7.17 -20.07 -10.50
CA SER A 188 -7.20 -20.54 -9.11
C SER A 188 -8.06 -19.64 -8.23
N VAL A 189 -7.88 -18.32 -8.30
CA VAL A 189 -8.63 -17.37 -7.47
C VAL A 189 -10.11 -17.38 -7.83
N ILE A 190 -10.45 -17.24 -9.12
CA ILE A 190 -11.85 -17.19 -9.57
C ILE A 190 -12.58 -18.48 -9.22
N LYS A 191 -11.96 -19.63 -9.45
CA LYS A 191 -12.58 -20.94 -9.15
C LYS A 191 -12.77 -21.16 -7.65
N THR A 192 -11.93 -20.55 -6.81
CA THR A 192 -12.07 -20.59 -5.36
C THR A 192 -13.25 -19.73 -4.90
N LEU A 193 -13.46 -18.56 -5.52
CA LEU A 193 -14.53 -17.64 -5.17
C LEU A 193 -15.90 -18.07 -5.72
N ASP A 194 -15.90 -18.61 -6.93
CA ASP A 194 -17.13 -19.09 -7.59
C ASP A 194 -16.84 -20.36 -8.40
N PRO A 195 -17.17 -21.54 -7.85
CA PRO A 195 -16.98 -22.84 -8.52
C PRO A 195 -17.73 -23.01 -9.85
N SER A 196 -18.70 -22.13 -10.16
CA SER A 196 -19.45 -22.18 -11.42
C SER A 196 -18.61 -21.78 -12.65
N PHE A 197 -17.45 -21.16 -12.42
CA PHE A 197 -16.52 -20.89 -13.52
C PHE A 197 -15.80 -22.15 -13.95
N THR A 198 -15.89 -22.42 -15.26
CA THR A 198 -15.39 -23.67 -15.83
C THR A 198 -14.00 -23.53 -16.42
N GLU A 199 -13.72 -22.40 -17.05
CA GLU A 199 -12.50 -22.21 -17.80
C GLU A 199 -12.01 -20.75 -17.79
N VAL A 200 -10.69 -20.57 -17.79
CA VAL A 200 -10.02 -19.28 -18.03
C VAL A 200 -8.97 -19.53 -19.12
N VAL A 201 -9.08 -18.84 -20.23
CA VAL A 201 -8.20 -19.00 -21.39
C VAL A 201 -7.74 -17.66 -21.94
N GLU A 202 -6.57 -17.65 -22.59
CA GLU A 202 -6.13 -16.51 -23.37
C GLU A 202 -6.93 -16.47 -24.68
N SER A 203 -7.41 -15.30 -25.10
CA SER A 203 -8.09 -15.12 -26.38
C SER A 203 -7.08 -15.30 -27.50
N LYS A 204 -7.47 -16.04 -28.54
CA LYS A 204 -6.67 -16.19 -29.76
C LYS A 204 -6.88 -15.05 -30.73
N ASP A 205 -8.04 -14.40 -30.65
CA ASP A 205 -8.49 -13.39 -31.62
C ASP A 205 -8.19 -11.96 -31.15
N LEU A 206 -8.04 -11.76 -29.85
CA LEU A 206 -7.83 -10.44 -29.26
C LEU A 206 -6.49 -10.45 -28.50
N LYS A 207 -5.62 -9.51 -28.88
CA LYS A 207 -4.33 -9.35 -28.22
C LYS A 207 -4.52 -8.94 -26.75
N ASP A 208 -3.70 -9.52 -25.88
CA ASP A 208 -3.67 -9.23 -24.44
C ASP A 208 -5.06 -9.34 -23.76
N SER A 209 -5.87 -10.33 -24.20
CA SER A 209 -7.21 -10.54 -23.71
C SER A 209 -7.40 -11.96 -23.16
N PHE A 210 -8.25 -12.06 -22.14
CA PHE A 210 -8.57 -13.31 -21.47
C PHE A 210 -10.09 -13.51 -21.48
N ILE A 211 -10.51 -14.76 -21.62
CA ILE A 211 -11.91 -15.15 -21.58
C ILE A 211 -12.12 -16.07 -20.39
N ILE A 212 -13.07 -15.70 -19.55
CA ILE A 212 -13.51 -16.48 -18.40
C ILE A 212 -14.90 -17.03 -18.73
N ARG A 213 -15.06 -18.36 -18.69
CA ARG A 213 -16.31 -19.04 -19.04
C ARG A 213 -17.08 -19.49 -17.82
N ARG A 214 -18.37 -19.18 -17.81
CA ARG A 214 -19.31 -19.56 -16.78
C ARG A 214 -20.63 -19.98 -17.40
N ASN A 215 -21.01 -21.29 -17.35
CA ASN A 215 -22.35 -21.78 -17.71
C ASN A 215 -22.97 -21.11 -18.96
N GLY A 216 -22.23 -21.03 -20.07
CA GLY A 216 -22.68 -20.42 -21.32
C GLY A 216 -22.51 -18.88 -21.40
N THR A 217 -22.00 -18.23 -20.37
CA THR A 217 -21.64 -16.80 -20.39
C THR A 217 -20.12 -16.66 -20.49
N GLU A 218 -19.66 -15.75 -21.34
CA GLU A 218 -18.25 -15.40 -21.44
C GLU A 218 -18.01 -14.01 -20.87
N ILE A 219 -16.98 -13.91 -20.03
CA ILE A 219 -16.51 -12.66 -19.47
C ILE A 219 -15.18 -12.38 -20.14
N VAL A 220 -15.07 -11.22 -20.77
CA VAL A 220 -13.86 -10.81 -21.50
C VAL A 220 -13.12 -9.78 -20.69
N ILE A 221 -11.84 -10.06 -20.46
CA ILE A 221 -10.88 -9.09 -19.96
C ILE A 221 -10.01 -8.67 -21.14
N GLN A 222 -10.07 -7.41 -21.53
CA GLN A 222 -9.32 -6.85 -22.64
C GLN A 222 -8.53 -5.63 -22.17
N ASP A 223 -7.23 -5.58 -22.48
CA ASP A 223 -6.33 -4.50 -22.05
C ASP A 223 -6.43 -4.20 -20.54
N GLY A 224 -6.69 -5.25 -19.76
CA GLY A 224 -6.88 -5.16 -18.32
C GLY A 224 -8.24 -4.64 -17.85
N LYS A 225 -9.22 -4.47 -18.74
CA LYS A 225 -10.59 -4.07 -18.38
C LYS A 225 -11.56 -5.23 -18.54
N ILE A 226 -12.43 -5.38 -17.55
CA ILE A 226 -13.55 -6.32 -17.63
C ILE A 226 -14.66 -5.67 -18.45
N LEU A 227 -14.92 -6.16 -19.66
CA LEU A 227 -15.86 -5.53 -20.58
C LEU A 227 -17.32 -5.65 -20.13
N ASN A 228 -17.68 -6.73 -19.45
CA ASN A 228 -19.04 -7.00 -19.02
C ASN A 228 -19.11 -7.22 -17.49
N ARG A 229 -18.58 -6.27 -16.72
CA ARG A 229 -18.51 -6.30 -15.25
C ARG A 229 -19.87 -6.51 -14.57
N SER A 230 -20.95 -6.01 -15.17
CA SER A 230 -22.31 -6.07 -14.62
C SER A 230 -22.87 -7.50 -14.46
N VAL A 231 -22.30 -8.49 -15.13
CA VAL A 231 -22.71 -9.89 -14.99
C VAL A 231 -21.99 -10.62 -13.85
N LEU A 232 -21.05 -9.95 -13.19
CA LEU A 232 -20.29 -10.48 -12.08
C LEU A 232 -20.85 -10.04 -10.74
N SER A 233 -20.75 -10.90 -9.74
CA SER A 233 -20.92 -10.49 -8.34
C SER A 233 -19.75 -9.56 -7.94
N SER A 234 -19.96 -8.71 -6.93
CA SER A 234 -18.91 -7.84 -6.41
C SER A 234 -17.67 -8.63 -6.01
N GLY A 235 -17.85 -9.75 -5.29
CA GLY A 235 -16.73 -10.60 -4.86
C GLY A 235 -15.97 -11.24 -6.02
N THR A 236 -16.68 -11.63 -7.10
CA THR A 236 -15.99 -12.19 -8.28
C THR A 236 -15.22 -11.12 -9.04
N ALA A 237 -15.79 -9.92 -9.19
CA ALA A 237 -15.13 -8.81 -9.85
C ALA A 237 -13.86 -8.39 -9.07
N GLU A 238 -13.98 -8.24 -7.76
CA GLU A 238 -12.86 -7.96 -6.86
C GLU A 238 -11.80 -9.08 -6.91
N GLY A 239 -12.24 -10.34 -6.97
CA GLY A 239 -11.35 -11.48 -7.10
C GLY A 239 -10.51 -11.48 -8.37
N ILE A 240 -11.02 -10.95 -9.48
CA ILE A 240 -10.23 -10.76 -10.71
C ILE A 240 -9.14 -9.73 -10.49
N ASP A 241 -9.48 -8.60 -9.87
CA ASP A 241 -8.53 -7.53 -9.57
C ASP A 241 -7.41 -8.05 -8.62
N VAL A 242 -7.81 -8.76 -7.56
CA VAL A 242 -6.89 -9.43 -6.63
C VAL A 242 -6.00 -10.45 -7.34
N ALA A 243 -6.55 -11.23 -8.27
CA ALA A 243 -5.77 -12.21 -9.01
C ALA A 243 -4.69 -11.57 -9.88
N VAL A 244 -4.98 -10.43 -10.51
CA VAL A 244 -3.97 -9.68 -11.29
C VAL A 244 -2.89 -9.11 -10.37
N PHE A 245 -3.29 -8.51 -9.25
CA PHE A 245 -2.34 -7.98 -8.26
C PHE A 245 -1.41 -9.08 -7.71
N LEU A 246 -1.98 -10.25 -7.38
CA LEU A 246 -1.21 -11.42 -6.96
C LEU A 246 -0.26 -11.91 -8.06
N ALA A 247 -0.72 -11.95 -9.32
CA ALA A 247 0.11 -12.37 -10.45
C ALA A 247 1.29 -11.41 -10.69
N GLU A 248 1.12 -10.12 -10.45
CA GLU A 248 2.21 -9.15 -10.51
C GLU A 248 3.27 -9.41 -9.43
N ILE A 249 2.85 -9.64 -8.18
CA ILE A 249 3.76 -10.02 -7.09
C ILE A 249 4.51 -11.31 -7.44
N MET A 250 3.78 -12.33 -7.91
CA MET A 250 4.39 -13.61 -8.31
C MET A 250 5.34 -13.48 -9.50
N SER A 251 5.11 -12.52 -10.39
CA SER A 251 5.98 -12.20 -11.51
C SER A 251 7.17 -11.31 -11.10
N ARG A 252 7.18 -10.83 -9.85
CA ARG A 252 8.21 -9.93 -9.28
C ARG A 252 8.47 -8.69 -10.12
N MET A 253 7.37 -8.09 -10.59
CA MET A 253 7.42 -6.96 -11.53
C MET A 253 7.83 -5.65 -10.86
N ASP A 254 7.34 -5.43 -9.63
CA ASP A 254 7.46 -4.15 -8.94
C ASP A 254 8.21 -4.33 -7.61
N GLY A 255 8.72 -3.21 -7.09
CA GLY A 255 9.39 -3.19 -5.80
C GLY A 255 8.47 -2.75 -4.65
N PHE A 256 7.41 -1.98 -4.96
CA PHE A 256 6.49 -1.47 -3.95
C PHE A 256 5.05 -1.76 -4.34
N TYR A 257 4.31 -2.33 -3.40
CA TYR A 257 2.91 -2.72 -3.57
C TYR A 257 2.04 -2.09 -2.50
N TYR A 258 0.93 -1.48 -2.91
CA TYR A 258 -0.09 -0.95 -2.01
C TYR A 258 -1.45 -1.54 -2.39
N CYS A 259 -2.03 -2.35 -1.51
CA CYS A 259 -3.33 -2.99 -1.70
C CYS A 259 -4.33 -2.36 -0.74
N ASP A 260 -5.24 -1.52 -1.26
CA ASP A 260 -6.15 -0.72 -0.45
C ASP A 260 -7.53 -1.37 -0.39
N GLU A 261 -7.88 -1.95 0.75
CA GLU A 261 -9.21 -2.52 1.08
C GLU A 261 -9.81 -3.42 -0.03
N HIS A 262 -8.96 -4.11 -0.77
CA HIS A 262 -9.30 -4.83 -2.01
C HIS A 262 -9.82 -6.24 -1.77
N PHE A 263 -10.34 -6.52 -0.56
CA PHE A 263 -10.90 -7.80 -0.14
C PHE A 263 -12.24 -7.64 0.58
N SER A 264 -12.92 -6.50 0.39
CA SER A 264 -14.14 -6.16 1.14
C SER A 264 -15.31 -7.11 0.85
N PHE A 265 -15.32 -7.76 -0.31
CA PHE A 265 -16.35 -8.73 -0.74
C PHE A 265 -15.82 -10.18 -0.77
N ILE A 266 -14.64 -10.43 -0.23
CA ILE A 266 -14.00 -11.75 -0.19
C ILE A 266 -14.03 -12.28 1.25
N GLN A 267 -14.26 -13.60 1.42
CA GLN A 267 -14.29 -14.22 2.73
C GLN A 267 -12.91 -14.12 3.42
N SER A 268 -12.91 -13.85 4.73
CA SER A 268 -11.71 -13.67 5.57
C SER A 268 -10.67 -14.80 5.41
N ASP A 269 -11.09 -16.04 5.32
CA ASP A 269 -10.15 -17.16 5.19
C ASP A 269 -9.46 -17.18 3.83
N ILE A 270 -10.16 -16.74 2.77
CA ILE A 270 -9.60 -16.61 1.43
C ILE A 270 -8.63 -15.41 1.40
N GLU A 271 -9.01 -14.28 2.01
CA GLU A 271 -8.15 -13.09 2.16
C GLU A 271 -6.82 -13.47 2.85
N LYS A 272 -6.89 -14.10 4.03
CA LYS A 272 -5.70 -14.58 4.76
C LYS A 272 -4.82 -15.49 3.92
N ARG A 273 -5.44 -16.40 3.16
CA ARG A 273 -4.69 -17.34 2.32
C ARG A 273 -4.01 -16.65 1.13
N ILE A 274 -4.70 -15.73 0.47
CA ILE A 274 -4.12 -14.95 -0.64
C ILE A 274 -3.00 -14.05 -0.13
N PHE A 275 -3.20 -13.38 1.01
CA PHE A 275 -2.15 -12.60 1.64
C PHE A 275 -0.90 -13.44 1.95
N GLY A 276 -1.09 -14.66 2.49
CA GLY A 276 0.01 -15.60 2.71
C GLY A 276 0.78 -15.91 1.42
N ILE A 277 0.08 -16.15 0.30
CA ILE A 277 0.71 -16.39 -1.00
C ILE A 277 1.46 -15.13 -1.49
N MET A 278 0.89 -13.93 -1.28
CA MET A 278 1.59 -12.67 -1.59
C MET A 278 2.91 -12.58 -0.84
N MET A 279 2.89 -12.91 0.45
CA MET A 279 4.10 -12.89 1.29
C MET A 279 5.18 -13.86 0.84
N ASP A 280 4.79 -15.08 0.49
CA ASP A 280 5.72 -16.14 0.04
C ASP A 280 6.41 -15.78 -1.29
N HIS A 281 5.76 -14.93 -2.12
CA HIS A 281 6.27 -14.55 -3.43
C HIS A 281 6.83 -13.13 -3.49
N LEU A 282 6.66 -12.33 -2.43
CA LEU A 282 7.16 -10.96 -2.36
C LEU A 282 8.69 -10.95 -2.54
N GLY A 283 9.15 -10.22 -3.53
CA GLY A 283 10.58 -10.10 -3.86
C GLY A 283 11.43 -9.67 -2.66
N ARG A 284 12.74 -9.91 -2.72
CA ARG A 284 13.63 -9.61 -1.61
C ARG A 284 13.61 -8.13 -1.22
N ASP A 285 13.80 -7.25 -2.20
CA ASP A 285 13.82 -5.80 -2.00
C ASP A 285 12.47 -5.16 -2.34
N ALA A 286 11.39 -5.93 -2.16
CA ALA A 286 10.02 -5.47 -2.33
C ALA A 286 9.36 -5.20 -0.98
N GLN A 287 8.36 -4.32 -0.98
CA GLN A 287 7.59 -3.92 0.18
C GLN A 287 6.10 -3.96 -0.14
N LEU A 288 5.29 -4.50 0.78
CA LEU A 288 3.84 -4.57 0.65
C LEU A 288 3.17 -3.83 1.80
N ILE A 289 2.32 -2.87 1.46
CA ILE A 289 1.34 -2.29 2.38
C ILE A 289 -0.03 -2.85 2.00
N PHE A 290 -0.67 -3.49 2.95
CA PHE A 290 -1.98 -4.10 2.80
C PHE A 290 -2.94 -3.44 3.79
N THR A 291 -3.94 -2.72 3.30
CA THR A 291 -4.92 -2.09 4.17
C THR A 291 -6.18 -2.94 4.26
N THR A 292 -6.72 -3.07 5.45
CA THR A 292 -7.93 -3.86 5.68
C THR A 292 -8.67 -3.40 6.94
N HIS A 293 -9.97 -3.65 6.98
CA HIS A 293 -10.80 -3.56 8.19
C HIS A 293 -11.02 -4.93 8.84
N ASN A 294 -10.60 -6.00 8.18
CA ASN A 294 -10.81 -7.35 8.65
C ASN A 294 -9.91 -7.66 9.86
N THR A 295 -10.51 -7.75 11.04
CA THR A 295 -9.79 -8.08 12.28
C THR A 295 -9.26 -9.50 12.31
N ASP A 296 -9.76 -10.41 11.47
CA ASP A 296 -9.22 -11.76 11.36
C ASP A 296 -7.79 -11.79 10.78
N MET A 297 -7.37 -10.71 10.10
CA MET A 297 -5.98 -10.55 9.66
C MET A 297 -5.01 -10.42 10.83
N LEU A 298 -5.48 -10.06 12.02
CA LEU A 298 -4.68 -9.99 13.24
C LEU A 298 -4.32 -11.37 13.81
N ASP A 299 -5.00 -12.43 13.36
CA ASP A 299 -4.69 -13.82 13.69
C ASP A 299 -3.52 -14.38 12.85
N LEU A 300 -3.07 -13.64 11.84
CA LEU A 300 -1.89 -14.03 11.08
C LEU A 300 -0.66 -14.05 11.97
N ASN A 301 0.14 -15.09 11.83
CA ASN A 301 1.40 -15.21 12.59
C ASN A 301 2.49 -14.24 12.09
N LEU A 302 2.12 -12.98 11.87
CA LEU A 302 3.06 -11.94 11.49
C LEU A 302 3.75 -11.34 12.73
N PRO A 303 4.98 -10.84 12.59
CA PRO A 303 5.63 -10.13 13.67
C PRO A 303 4.87 -8.83 13.98
N LYS A 304 4.85 -8.41 15.24
CA LYS A 304 4.09 -7.24 15.70
C LYS A 304 4.43 -5.95 14.95
N HIS A 305 5.66 -5.82 14.48
CA HIS A 305 6.07 -4.64 13.71
C HIS A 305 5.44 -4.57 12.31
N SER A 306 4.84 -5.68 11.83
CA SER A 306 4.05 -5.67 10.59
C SER A 306 2.66 -5.05 10.76
N PHE A 307 2.17 -4.86 11.99
CA PHE A 307 0.86 -4.26 12.23
C PHE A 307 1.01 -2.78 12.60
N MET A 308 0.37 -1.93 11.83
CA MET A 308 0.31 -0.49 12.05
C MET A 308 -1.15 -0.03 12.05
N PHE A 309 -1.47 0.94 12.90
CA PHE A 309 -2.82 1.45 13.10
C PHE A 309 -2.84 2.94 12.87
N LEU A 310 -3.62 3.36 11.85
CA LEU A 310 -3.98 4.76 11.68
C LEU A 310 -5.12 5.11 12.64
N ARG A 311 -4.98 6.19 13.35
CA ARG A 311 -6.00 6.70 14.25
C ARG A 311 -6.20 8.19 14.01
N ARG A 312 -7.40 8.63 14.37
CA ARG A 312 -7.78 10.03 14.27
C ARG A 312 -8.21 10.50 15.67
N ASP A 313 -7.64 11.58 16.13
CA ASP A 313 -8.05 12.20 17.38
C ASP A 313 -9.29 13.09 17.22
N ARG A 314 -9.81 13.62 18.33
CA ARG A 314 -10.99 14.50 18.35
C ARG A 314 -10.77 15.84 17.64
N GLN A 315 -9.53 16.24 17.40
CA GLN A 315 -9.14 17.43 16.64
C GLN A 315 -8.96 17.14 15.15
N ASN A 316 -9.31 15.92 14.70
CA ASN A 316 -9.10 15.42 13.34
C ASN A 316 -7.62 15.28 12.93
N HIS A 317 -6.71 15.30 13.87
CA HIS A 317 -5.32 14.97 13.59
C HIS A 317 -5.16 13.45 13.40
N VAL A 318 -4.45 13.05 12.34
CA VAL A 318 -4.20 11.65 12.04
C VAL A 318 -2.76 11.31 12.43
N ASP A 319 -2.60 10.24 13.18
CA ASP A 319 -1.29 9.66 13.49
C ASP A 319 -1.26 8.15 13.23
N VAL A 320 -0.09 7.55 13.36
CA VAL A 320 0.10 6.11 13.19
C VAL A 320 0.85 5.53 14.36
N ILE A 321 0.40 4.37 14.81
CA ILE A 321 1.08 3.61 15.86
C ILE A 321 1.39 2.20 15.38
N SER A 322 2.58 1.68 15.71
CA SER A 322 2.93 0.29 15.45
C SER A 322 2.58 -0.58 16.66
N ALA A 323 2.03 -1.78 16.43
CA ALA A 323 1.78 -2.72 17.51
C ALA A 323 3.06 -3.02 18.31
N SER A 324 4.23 -3.04 17.68
CA SER A 324 5.53 -3.26 18.34
C SER A 324 5.95 -2.13 19.29
N ASP A 325 5.31 -0.97 19.21
CA ASP A 325 5.64 0.16 20.08
C ASP A 325 4.93 0.05 21.43
N ILE A 326 3.78 -0.60 21.46
CA ILE A 326 3.00 -0.85 22.67
C ILE A 326 3.23 -2.26 23.21
N LEU A 327 3.07 -3.27 22.37
CA LEU A 327 3.13 -4.68 22.78
C LEU A 327 4.58 -5.19 22.82
N LYS A 328 5.15 -5.23 24.02
CA LYS A 328 6.57 -5.56 24.20
C LYS A 328 6.85 -7.06 24.43
N ARG A 329 5.88 -7.82 24.96
CA ARG A 329 6.05 -9.24 25.28
C ARG A 329 5.63 -10.09 24.08
N ASN A 330 6.38 -11.15 23.77
CA ASN A 330 6.03 -12.06 22.65
C ASN A 330 4.64 -12.69 22.80
N THR A 331 4.17 -12.86 24.04
CA THR A 331 2.85 -13.42 24.36
C THR A 331 1.69 -12.46 24.18
N ASP A 332 1.94 -11.15 23.97
CA ASP A 332 0.87 -10.19 23.80
C ASP A 332 0.21 -10.40 22.43
N SER A 333 -1.10 -10.61 22.42
CA SER A 333 -1.90 -10.75 21.21
C SER A 333 -2.26 -9.38 20.64
N VAL A 334 -1.99 -9.17 19.34
CA VAL A 334 -2.40 -7.94 18.65
C VAL A 334 -3.92 -7.88 18.56
N LYS A 335 -4.59 -9.00 18.30
CA LYS A 335 -6.05 -9.08 18.22
C LYS A 335 -6.72 -8.68 19.54
N CYS A 336 -6.30 -9.28 20.66
CA CYS A 336 -6.82 -8.91 21.97
C CYS A 336 -6.56 -7.42 22.30
N ALA A 337 -5.44 -6.87 21.87
CA ALA A 337 -5.15 -5.46 22.07
C ALA A 337 -6.08 -4.55 21.25
N VAL A 338 -6.42 -4.93 20.02
CA VAL A 338 -7.41 -4.21 19.20
C VAL A 338 -8.81 -4.33 19.83
N GLU A 339 -9.25 -5.53 20.22
CA GLU A 339 -10.54 -5.76 20.87
C GLU A 339 -10.72 -4.96 22.17
N ASN A 340 -9.62 -4.66 22.86
CA ASN A 340 -9.60 -3.81 24.06
C ASN A 340 -9.24 -2.35 23.77
N ASP A 341 -9.27 -1.92 22.53
CA ASP A 341 -8.96 -0.57 22.04
C ASP A 341 -7.63 0.02 22.54
N VAL A 342 -6.64 -0.83 22.74
CA VAL A 342 -5.30 -0.40 23.22
C VAL A 342 -4.64 0.58 22.23
N PHE A 343 -5.02 0.53 20.97
CA PHE A 343 -4.47 1.38 19.90
C PHE A 343 -5.34 2.61 19.62
N SER A 344 -6.49 2.77 20.31
CA SER A 344 -7.49 3.81 20.02
C SER A 344 -7.89 3.82 18.53
N SER A 345 -8.15 2.63 17.99
CA SER A 345 -8.44 2.38 16.59
C SER A 345 -9.84 1.84 16.33
N LEU A 346 -10.71 1.78 17.36
CA LEU A 346 -12.11 1.44 17.20
C LEU A 346 -12.93 2.68 16.80
N PRO A 347 -14.05 2.47 16.06
CA PRO A 347 -14.96 3.56 15.74
C PRO A 347 -15.58 4.16 17.01
N ASP A 348 -15.81 5.47 17.01
CA ASP A 348 -16.63 6.14 18.01
C ASP A 348 -18.10 5.98 17.62
N ASP A 349 -18.84 5.18 18.38
CA ASP A 349 -20.25 4.86 18.17
C ASP A 349 -21.20 5.63 19.09
N SER A 350 -20.69 6.59 19.85
CA SER A 350 -21.46 7.41 20.81
C SER A 350 -22.69 8.08 20.17
N SER A 351 -22.62 8.48 18.91
CA SER A 351 -23.77 9.04 18.17
C SER A 351 -24.88 8.01 17.92
N LEU A 352 -24.56 6.72 17.85
CA LEU A 352 -25.58 5.66 17.75
C LEU A 352 -26.23 5.41 19.09
N ASP A 353 -25.51 5.50 20.21
CA ASP A 353 -26.04 5.41 21.56
C ASP A 353 -27.01 6.59 21.85
N GLU A 354 -26.67 7.79 21.39
CA GLU A 354 -27.56 8.96 21.48
C GLU A 354 -28.85 8.76 20.65
N LEU A 355 -28.75 8.13 19.49
CA LEU A 355 -29.92 7.80 18.67
C LEU A 355 -30.84 6.80 19.37
N GLU A 356 -30.28 5.73 19.95
CA GLU A 356 -31.05 4.73 20.70
C GLU A 356 -31.74 5.34 21.93
N ALA A 357 -31.03 6.19 22.67
CA ALA A 357 -31.60 6.87 23.83
C ALA A 357 -32.77 7.80 23.44
N GLY A 358 -32.65 8.55 22.35
CA GLY A 358 -33.70 9.45 21.87
C GLY A 358 -34.99 8.74 21.42
N TRP A 359 -34.92 7.46 21.01
CA TRP A 359 -36.10 6.67 20.61
C TRP A 359 -36.81 6.02 21.80
N GLN A 360 -36.18 5.98 22.98
CA GLN A 360 -36.83 5.46 24.20
C GLN A 360 -37.67 6.52 24.93
N ASP A 361 -37.49 7.80 24.60
CA ASP A 361 -38.19 8.94 25.20
C ASP A 361 -39.39 9.44 24.35
N GLU A 362 -39.69 8.86 23.17
CA GLU A 362 -40.90 9.08 22.37
C GLU A 362 -41.88 7.88 22.51
#